data_42fc90b1b526c8c72ff4f4762ad0b139
#
_entry.id   42fc90b1b526c8c72ff4f4762ad0b139
#
_cell.length_a   1.000
_cell.length_b   1.000
_cell.length_c   1.000
_cell.angle_alpha   90.00
_cell.angle_beta   90.00
_cell.angle_gamma   90.00
#
_symmetry.space_group_name_H-M   'P 1'
#
loop_
_entity.id
_entity.type
_entity.pdbx_description
1 polymer ?
#
loop_
_entity_poly.entity_id
_entity_poly.type
_entity_poly.pdbx_seq_one_letter_code
_entity_poly.pdbx_strand_id
1 'polypeptide(L)'
;EYLKNKKHNLMGISEFIKTGKEILSRDENKETESNFNKNISLKDAEVQSLLPFSKIQHIHNAKKIESGALNPKNDWKQIESKYLNSSTQIIYIDDFLSEEAIKELREFSLASKVWIHHKPNKYLGAYSENGFTSPLHLQLRTDLQKKLPNLFGKYNSGKFWGYKYDTNLGGGIGIHADFAYLNLNFWITPDEYNNDKNKGGLKV
;
A
#
# COMPACT_ATOMS: atom_id res chain seq x y z
N GLU A 1 14.95 -7.93 0.74
CA GLU A 1 14.91 -9.31 1.29
C GLU A 1 13.70 -10.10 0.79
N TYR A 2 12.48 -9.59 0.84
CA TYR A 2 11.29 -10.29 0.39
C TYR A 2 11.44 -10.88 -1.03
N LEU A 3 11.84 -10.07 -2.00
CA LEU A 3 12.04 -10.51 -3.38
C LEU A 3 13.15 -11.56 -3.52
N LYS A 4 14.23 -11.43 -2.74
CA LYS A 4 15.28 -12.43 -2.69
C LYS A 4 14.78 -13.77 -2.15
N ASN A 5 14.00 -13.75 -1.08
CA ASN A 5 13.41 -14.94 -0.48
C ASN A 5 12.41 -15.64 -1.41
N LYS A 6 11.71 -14.86 -2.25
CA LYS A 6 10.83 -15.37 -3.33
C LYS A 6 11.59 -15.79 -4.59
N LYS A 7 12.94 -15.85 -4.53
CA LYS A 7 13.80 -16.25 -5.66
C LYS A 7 13.67 -15.34 -6.90
N HIS A 8 13.27 -14.09 -6.72
CA HIS A 8 13.33 -13.12 -7.80
C HIS A 8 14.79 -12.82 -8.12
N ASN A 9 15.20 -13.12 -9.36
CA ASN A 9 16.57 -12.89 -9.80
C ASN A 9 16.74 -11.43 -10.25
N LEU A 10 16.91 -10.54 -9.29
CA LEU A 10 17.28 -9.14 -9.56
C LEU A 10 18.80 -9.01 -9.46
N MET A 11 19.43 -8.68 -10.57
CA MET A 11 20.88 -8.50 -10.63
C MET A 11 21.32 -7.45 -9.60
N GLY A 12 22.34 -7.80 -8.78
CA GLY A 12 22.87 -6.89 -7.75
C GLY A 12 22.04 -6.78 -6.46
N ILE A 13 20.90 -7.49 -6.32
CA ILE A 13 20.05 -7.36 -5.12
C ILE A 13 20.77 -7.73 -3.82
N SER A 14 21.68 -8.69 -3.86
CA SER A 14 22.44 -9.10 -2.66
C SER A 14 23.41 -8.01 -2.21
N GLU A 15 24.10 -7.37 -3.14
CA GLU A 15 24.99 -6.25 -2.86
C GLU A 15 24.20 -5.02 -2.39
N PHE A 16 23.10 -4.70 -3.03
CA PHE A 16 22.20 -3.64 -2.58
C PHE A 16 21.74 -3.84 -1.13
N ILE A 17 21.30 -5.07 -0.77
CA ILE A 17 20.86 -5.37 0.60
C ILE A 17 22.01 -5.23 1.59
N LYS A 18 23.19 -5.74 1.24
CA LYS A 18 24.40 -5.64 2.09
C LYS A 18 24.77 -4.19 2.34
N THR A 19 24.94 -3.41 1.28
CA THR A 19 25.28 -1.99 1.36
C THR A 19 24.24 -1.20 2.15
N GLY A 20 22.95 -1.44 1.92
CA GLY A 20 21.88 -0.80 2.66
C GLY A 20 21.94 -1.10 4.16
N LYS A 21 22.20 -2.34 4.56
CA LYS A 21 22.38 -2.72 5.98
C LYS A 21 23.59 -2.04 6.61
N GLU A 22 24.71 -1.97 5.91
CA GLU A 22 25.93 -1.31 6.38
C GLU A 22 25.73 0.21 6.57
N ILE A 23 24.95 0.85 5.67
CA ILE A 23 24.62 2.27 5.80
C ILE A 23 23.71 2.50 7.01
N LEU A 24 22.67 1.68 7.18
CA LEU A 24 21.74 1.79 8.30
C LEU A 24 22.44 1.56 9.64
N SER A 25 23.32 0.58 9.74
CA SER A 25 24.07 0.29 11.00
C SER A 25 24.98 1.42 11.46
N ARG A 26 25.40 2.32 10.56
CA ARG A 26 26.19 3.51 10.93
C ARG A 26 25.37 4.56 11.68
N ASP A 27 24.05 4.56 11.50
CA ASP A 27 23.15 5.55 12.11
C ASP A 27 22.61 5.08 13.48
N GLU A 28 22.56 3.78 13.75
CA GLU A 28 22.08 3.20 15.01
C GLU A 28 22.92 3.60 16.23
N ASN A 29 24.15 4.08 16.04
CA ASN A 29 25.05 4.52 17.11
C ASN A 29 24.80 5.97 17.58
N LYS A 30 23.73 6.64 17.14
CA LYS A 30 23.37 8.00 17.52
C LYS A 30 21.91 8.09 17.96
N GLU A 31 21.68 7.70 19.22
CA GLU A 31 20.37 7.88 19.87
C GLU A 31 20.03 9.36 20.03
N THR A 32 19.24 9.91 19.12
CA THR A 32 18.40 11.09 19.39
C THR A 32 17.17 11.08 18.47
N GLU A 33 16.01 11.35 19.02
CA GLU A 33 14.71 11.38 18.35
C GLU A 33 14.59 12.30 17.11
N SER A 34 15.61 13.13 16.86
CA SER A 34 15.62 14.09 15.74
C SER A 34 16.24 13.57 14.44
N ASN A 35 16.61 12.29 14.34
CA ASN A 35 17.50 11.75 13.29
C ASN A 35 16.82 11.48 11.94
N PHE A 36 15.52 11.67 11.81
CA PHE A 36 14.80 11.31 10.56
C PHE A 36 15.08 12.24 9.36
N ASN A 37 15.64 13.42 9.60
CA ASN A 37 16.02 14.36 8.55
C ASN A 37 17.55 14.46 8.35
N LYS A 38 18.35 13.53 8.91
CA LYS A 38 19.78 13.53 8.65
C LYS A 38 20.08 13.00 7.26
N ASN A 39 20.71 13.82 6.47
CA ASN A 39 21.33 13.38 5.23
C ASN A 39 22.52 12.46 5.58
N ILE A 40 22.38 11.19 5.22
CA ILE A 40 23.51 10.25 5.32
C ILE A 40 24.41 10.52 4.13
N SER A 41 25.67 10.89 4.39
CA SER A 41 26.67 11.02 3.33
C SER A 41 27.04 9.62 2.84
N LEU A 42 26.83 9.37 1.55
CA LEU A 42 27.18 8.11 0.90
C LEU A 42 28.56 8.21 0.27
N LYS A 43 29.33 7.12 0.34
CA LYS A 43 30.57 6.96 -0.42
C LYS A 43 30.25 6.66 -1.89
N ASP A 44 31.13 7.00 -2.82
CA ASP A 44 30.91 6.77 -4.25
C ASP A 44 30.61 5.29 -4.57
N ALA A 45 31.29 4.35 -3.95
CA ALA A 45 31.03 2.93 -4.12
C ALA A 45 29.61 2.51 -3.65
N GLU A 46 29.11 3.15 -2.59
CA GLU A 46 27.75 2.92 -2.08
C GLU A 46 26.71 3.49 -3.04
N VAL A 47 26.95 4.69 -3.57
CA VAL A 47 26.11 5.29 -4.59
C VAL A 47 26.00 4.37 -5.80
N GLN A 48 27.11 3.85 -6.30
CA GLN A 48 27.12 2.93 -7.45
C GLN A 48 26.35 1.64 -7.17
N SER A 49 26.42 1.10 -5.95
CA SER A 49 25.66 -0.09 -5.54
C SER A 49 24.17 0.17 -5.39
N LEU A 50 23.76 1.36 -4.92
CA LEU A 50 22.37 1.71 -4.68
C LEU A 50 21.66 2.26 -5.93
N LEU A 51 22.37 2.94 -6.80
CA LEU A 51 21.82 3.64 -7.98
C LEU A 51 20.94 2.76 -8.88
N PRO A 52 21.31 1.50 -9.20
CA PRO A 52 20.46 0.63 -9.99
C PRO A 52 19.07 0.41 -9.39
N PHE A 53 18.95 0.53 -8.05
CA PHE A 53 17.71 0.32 -7.30
C PHE A 53 16.96 1.63 -6.97
N SER A 54 17.44 2.78 -7.41
CA SER A 54 16.76 4.07 -7.23
C SER A 54 15.50 4.19 -8.10
N LYS A 55 15.39 3.39 -9.16
CA LYS A 55 14.24 3.35 -10.07
C LYS A 55 13.33 2.17 -9.78
N ILE A 56 12.10 2.24 -10.27
CA ILE A 56 11.18 1.09 -10.26
C ILE A 56 11.74 0.02 -11.18
N GLN A 57 12.05 -1.16 -10.62
CA GLN A 57 12.64 -2.27 -11.36
C GLN A 57 11.73 -3.47 -11.50
N HIS A 58 10.78 -3.60 -10.59
CA HIS A 58 9.86 -4.71 -10.55
C HIS A 58 8.50 -4.25 -10.06
N ILE A 59 7.49 -4.56 -10.84
CA ILE A 59 6.08 -4.42 -10.46
C ILE A 59 5.47 -5.82 -10.59
N HIS A 60 4.96 -6.33 -9.48
CA HIS A 60 4.27 -7.61 -9.47
C HIS A 60 2.98 -7.52 -10.29
N ASN A 61 2.74 -8.49 -11.14
CA ASN A 61 1.54 -8.55 -11.97
C ASN A 61 0.42 -9.28 -11.22
N ALA A 62 -0.27 -8.59 -10.31
CA ALA A 62 -1.46 -9.14 -9.67
C ALA A 62 -2.55 -9.39 -10.72
N LYS A 63 -2.90 -10.65 -10.91
CA LYS A 63 -3.84 -11.10 -11.95
C LYS A 63 -5.28 -10.79 -11.56
N LYS A 64 -6.14 -10.74 -12.58
CA LYS A 64 -7.58 -10.73 -12.36
C LYS A 64 -8.03 -12.00 -11.65
N ILE A 65 -9.04 -11.86 -10.81
CA ILE A 65 -9.70 -12.97 -10.10
C ILE A 65 -10.90 -13.39 -10.92
N GLU A 66 -10.94 -14.63 -11.35
CA GLU A 66 -12.04 -15.14 -12.23
C GLU A 66 -13.39 -15.05 -11.54
N SER A 67 -13.47 -15.36 -10.26
CA SER A 67 -14.69 -15.26 -9.45
C SER A 67 -15.10 -13.83 -9.09
N GLY A 68 -14.29 -12.82 -9.44
CA GLY A 68 -14.46 -11.42 -9.05
C GLY A 68 -13.60 -11.02 -7.85
N ALA A 69 -13.26 -9.75 -7.80
CA ALA A 69 -12.43 -9.21 -6.72
C ALA A 69 -13.22 -8.90 -5.44
N LEU A 70 -14.52 -8.69 -5.55
CA LEU A 70 -15.40 -8.41 -4.41
C LEU A 70 -15.97 -9.70 -3.83
N ASN A 71 -16.15 -9.75 -2.51
CA ASN A 71 -16.66 -10.93 -1.83
C ASN A 71 -18.10 -11.25 -2.29
N PRO A 72 -18.36 -12.43 -2.86
CA PRO A 72 -19.67 -12.79 -3.36
C PRO A 72 -20.72 -13.02 -2.27
N LYS A 73 -20.31 -13.20 -1.01
CA LYS A 73 -21.21 -13.40 0.14
C LYS A 73 -21.87 -12.11 0.60
N ASN A 74 -21.36 -10.94 0.21
CA ASN A 74 -21.90 -9.66 0.62
C ASN A 74 -23.17 -9.30 -0.17
N ASP A 75 -24.18 -8.79 0.52
CA ASP A 75 -25.35 -8.17 -0.10
C ASP A 75 -25.00 -6.74 -0.56
N TRP A 76 -24.52 -6.64 -1.78
CA TRP A 76 -24.06 -5.37 -2.36
C TRP A 76 -25.17 -4.33 -2.50
N LYS A 77 -26.42 -4.75 -2.70
CA LYS A 77 -27.57 -3.85 -2.77
C LYS A 77 -27.86 -3.25 -1.39
N GLN A 78 -27.82 -4.07 -0.36
CA GLN A 78 -28.01 -3.60 1.02
C GLN A 78 -26.87 -2.65 1.44
N ILE A 79 -25.62 -2.98 1.09
CA ILE A 79 -24.44 -2.12 1.36
C ILE A 79 -24.61 -0.76 0.68
N GLU A 80 -24.97 -0.73 -0.58
CA GLU A 80 -25.20 0.52 -1.32
C GLU A 80 -26.32 1.34 -0.70
N SER A 81 -27.44 0.71 -0.38
CA SER A 81 -28.59 1.34 0.28
C SER A 81 -28.22 1.90 1.66
N LYS A 82 -27.46 1.12 2.45
CA LYS A 82 -26.98 1.57 3.77
C LYS A 82 -26.12 2.83 3.68
N TYR A 83 -25.22 2.88 2.71
CA TYR A 83 -24.38 4.06 2.49
C TYR A 83 -25.22 5.27 2.07
N LEU A 84 -26.08 5.11 1.07
CA LEU A 84 -26.89 6.20 0.53
C LEU A 84 -27.86 6.80 1.56
N ASN A 85 -28.35 5.98 2.50
CA ASN A 85 -29.27 6.41 3.56
C ASN A 85 -28.55 6.81 4.86
N SER A 86 -27.22 6.67 4.93
CA SER A 86 -26.44 7.08 6.09
C SER A 86 -26.33 8.60 6.15
N SER A 87 -26.66 9.17 7.29
CA SER A 87 -26.51 10.63 7.52
C SER A 87 -25.05 11.09 7.51
N THR A 88 -24.13 10.19 7.90
CA THR A 88 -22.68 10.46 7.92
C THR A 88 -22.01 10.11 6.61
N GLN A 89 -22.67 9.31 5.76
CA GLN A 89 -22.07 8.73 4.55
C GLN A 89 -20.75 7.97 4.82
N ILE A 90 -20.66 7.36 5.99
CA ILE A 90 -19.53 6.53 6.41
C ILE A 90 -20.08 5.17 6.84
N ILE A 91 -19.56 4.10 6.27
CA ILE A 91 -19.89 2.72 6.65
C ILE A 91 -18.63 1.87 6.71
N TYR A 92 -18.67 0.88 7.57
CA TYR A 92 -17.67 -0.17 7.66
C TYR A 92 -18.23 -1.45 7.05
N ILE A 93 -17.42 -2.16 6.30
CA ILE A 93 -17.81 -3.38 5.61
C ILE A 93 -16.67 -4.38 5.81
N ASP A 94 -16.92 -5.38 6.63
CA ASP A 94 -16.01 -6.49 6.81
C ASP A 94 -16.05 -7.41 5.58
N ASP A 95 -14.97 -8.13 5.35
CA ASP A 95 -14.83 -9.07 4.24
C ASP A 95 -15.27 -8.49 2.89
N PHE A 96 -14.89 -7.24 2.61
CA PHE A 96 -15.29 -6.53 1.39
C PHE A 96 -14.73 -7.19 0.12
N LEU A 97 -13.47 -7.59 0.16
CA LEU A 97 -12.78 -8.25 -0.95
C LEU A 97 -12.89 -9.77 -0.82
N SER A 98 -12.77 -10.48 -1.94
CA SER A 98 -12.56 -11.93 -1.89
C SER A 98 -11.20 -12.25 -1.26
N GLU A 99 -11.09 -13.41 -0.61
CA GLU A 99 -9.85 -13.87 0.01
C GLU A 99 -8.69 -13.92 -1.00
N GLU A 100 -8.99 -14.35 -2.22
CA GLU A 100 -8.03 -14.40 -3.31
C GLU A 100 -7.57 -12.99 -3.72
N ALA A 101 -8.47 -12.03 -3.79
CA ALA A 101 -8.14 -10.65 -4.11
C ALA A 101 -7.25 -10.01 -3.02
N ILE A 102 -7.54 -10.24 -1.74
CA ILE A 102 -6.70 -9.76 -0.63
C ILE A 102 -5.30 -10.34 -0.74
N LYS A 103 -5.19 -11.65 -0.96
CA LYS A 103 -3.90 -12.34 -1.12
C LYS A 103 -3.08 -11.76 -2.28
N GLU A 104 -3.69 -11.56 -3.42
CA GLU A 104 -3.03 -11.01 -4.62
C GLU A 104 -2.62 -9.53 -4.42
N LEU A 105 -3.47 -8.71 -3.80
CA LEU A 105 -3.13 -7.32 -3.49
C LEU A 105 -1.99 -7.23 -2.47
N ARG A 106 -1.98 -8.13 -1.50
CA ARG A 106 -0.89 -8.21 -0.53
C ARG A 106 0.42 -8.62 -1.21
N GLU A 107 0.40 -9.65 -2.04
CA GLU A 107 1.58 -10.08 -2.81
C GLU A 107 2.08 -8.95 -3.71
N PHE A 108 1.18 -8.25 -4.41
CA PHE A 108 1.52 -7.05 -5.17
C PHE A 108 2.24 -6.02 -4.30
N SER A 109 1.69 -5.72 -3.13
CA SER A 109 2.23 -4.71 -2.22
C SER A 109 3.59 -5.08 -1.64
N LEU A 110 3.85 -6.36 -1.42
CA LEU A 110 5.12 -6.86 -0.89
C LEU A 110 6.19 -7.02 -1.97
N ALA A 111 5.79 -7.50 -3.15
CA ALA A 111 6.72 -7.82 -4.23
C ALA A 111 7.07 -6.62 -5.12
N SER A 112 6.18 -5.62 -5.23
CA SER A 112 6.42 -4.48 -6.11
C SER A 112 7.33 -3.44 -5.46
N LYS A 113 8.25 -2.88 -6.25
CA LYS A 113 9.12 -1.78 -5.84
C LYS A 113 8.51 -0.44 -6.27
N VAL A 114 7.36 -0.10 -5.70
CA VAL A 114 6.59 1.11 -6.03
C VAL A 114 6.51 2.12 -4.88
N TRP A 115 7.05 1.78 -3.72
CA TRP A 115 7.02 2.56 -2.49
C TRP A 115 8.12 3.63 -2.48
N ILE A 116 8.01 4.60 -3.39
CA ILE A 116 9.06 5.60 -3.65
C ILE A 116 8.76 6.97 -3.07
N HIS A 117 7.55 7.19 -2.57
CA HIS A 117 7.16 8.49 -2.01
C HIS A 117 7.34 8.49 -0.48
N HIS A 118 8.42 9.11 -0.04
CA HIS A 118 8.65 9.35 1.38
C HIS A 118 7.71 10.43 1.90
N LYS A 119 7.06 10.14 3.03
CA LYS A 119 6.14 11.08 3.69
C LYS A 119 6.75 11.61 4.99
N PRO A 120 6.45 12.88 5.36
CA PRO A 120 7.05 13.51 6.55
C PRO A 120 6.85 12.72 7.84
N ASN A 121 5.72 12.03 7.97
CA ASN A 121 5.38 11.25 9.16
C ASN A 121 5.90 9.80 9.11
N LYS A 122 7.00 9.57 8.40
CA LYS A 122 7.75 8.29 8.42
C LYS A 122 6.98 7.09 7.85
N TYR A 123 6.22 7.28 6.79
CA TYR A 123 5.62 6.20 6.02
C TYR A 123 5.90 6.36 4.52
N LEU A 124 5.69 5.32 3.76
CA LEU A 124 5.91 5.30 2.33
C LEU A 124 4.57 5.31 1.58
N GLY A 125 4.51 6.11 0.53
CA GLY A 125 3.39 6.14 -0.40
C GLY A 125 3.73 5.50 -1.73
N ALA A 126 2.71 4.97 -2.39
CA ALA A 126 2.75 4.52 -3.77
C ALA A 126 1.46 4.96 -4.48
N TYR A 127 1.59 5.41 -5.72
CA TYR A 127 0.48 5.99 -6.48
C TYR A 127 0.34 5.31 -7.85
N SER A 128 -0.89 5.29 -8.38
CA SER A 128 -1.20 4.65 -9.66
C SER A 128 -0.36 5.20 -10.82
N GLU A 129 -0.12 6.49 -10.85
CA GLU A 129 0.72 7.16 -11.84
C GLU A 129 2.22 6.76 -11.78
N ASN A 130 2.63 6.17 -10.66
CA ASN A 130 4.00 5.69 -10.44
C ASN A 130 4.06 4.16 -10.31
N GLY A 131 3.13 3.45 -10.91
CA GLY A 131 3.17 1.99 -11.00
C GLY A 131 2.39 1.24 -9.92
N PHE A 132 1.66 1.93 -9.00
CA PHE A 132 0.75 1.26 -8.07
C PHE A 132 -0.54 0.88 -8.80
N THR A 133 -0.41 -0.01 -9.77
CA THR A 133 -1.50 -0.51 -10.60
C THR A 133 -1.21 -1.92 -11.11
N SER A 134 -2.26 -2.70 -11.34
CA SER A 134 -2.20 -4.05 -11.89
C SER A 134 -3.54 -4.39 -12.53
N PRO A 135 -3.65 -5.50 -13.27
CA PRO A 135 -4.93 -6.01 -13.78
C PRO A 135 -6.01 -6.15 -12.69
N LEU A 136 -5.62 -6.54 -11.46
CA LEU A 136 -6.55 -6.66 -10.35
C LEU A 136 -7.08 -5.29 -9.87
N HIS A 137 -6.24 -4.25 -9.80
CA HIS A 137 -6.68 -2.90 -9.46
C HIS A 137 -7.73 -2.38 -10.46
N LEU A 138 -7.51 -2.63 -11.76
CA LEU A 138 -8.49 -2.26 -12.79
C LEU A 138 -9.78 -3.08 -12.70
N GLN A 139 -9.67 -4.35 -12.33
CA GLN A 139 -10.83 -5.20 -12.08
C GLN A 139 -11.65 -4.70 -10.89
N LEU A 140 -10.99 -4.35 -9.77
CA LEU A 140 -11.66 -3.79 -8.59
C LEU A 140 -12.54 -2.61 -8.98
N ARG A 141 -12.01 -1.68 -9.77
CA ARG A 141 -12.80 -0.55 -10.28
C ARG A 141 -14.03 -1.03 -11.04
N THR A 142 -13.86 -1.97 -11.97
CA THR A 142 -14.95 -2.48 -12.80
C THR A 142 -16.00 -3.22 -11.96
N ASP A 143 -15.55 -4.01 -10.99
CA ASP A 143 -16.45 -4.76 -10.11
C ASP A 143 -17.23 -3.83 -9.18
N LEU A 144 -16.59 -2.76 -8.67
CA LEU A 144 -17.26 -1.70 -7.90
C LEU A 144 -18.37 -1.03 -8.73
N GLN A 145 -18.08 -0.64 -9.97
CA GLN A 145 -19.09 -0.03 -10.86
C GLN A 145 -20.27 -0.95 -11.12
N LYS A 146 -20.04 -2.25 -11.23
CA LYS A 146 -21.10 -3.25 -11.45
C LYS A 146 -21.93 -3.55 -10.22
N LYS A 147 -21.28 -3.64 -9.05
CA LYS A 147 -21.93 -4.07 -7.80
C LYS A 147 -22.55 -2.91 -7.03
N LEU A 148 -22.03 -1.71 -7.18
CA LEU A 148 -22.45 -0.48 -6.53
C LEU A 148 -22.68 0.64 -7.56
N PRO A 149 -23.62 0.44 -8.51
CA PRO A 149 -23.78 1.32 -9.66
C PRO A 149 -24.22 2.75 -9.30
N ASN A 150 -24.98 2.92 -8.22
CA ASN A 150 -25.44 4.25 -7.80
C ASN A 150 -24.31 5.06 -7.13
N LEU A 151 -23.27 4.37 -6.60
CA LEU A 151 -22.09 5.00 -6.01
C LEU A 151 -20.99 5.21 -7.05
N PHE A 152 -20.66 4.19 -7.83
CA PHE A 152 -19.49 4.19 -8.71
C PHE A 152 -19.79 4.27 -10.19
N GLY A 153 -21.03 3.99 -10.61
CA GLY A 153 -21.38 3.90 -12.04
C GLY A 153 -21.19 5.18 -12.83
N LYS A 154 -21.26 6.34 -12.18
CA LYS A 154 -21.08 7.66 -12.79
C LYS A 154 -19.61 8.05 -13.00
N TYR A 155 -18.67 7.39 -12.31
CA TYR A 155 -17.29 7.82 -12.27
C TYR A 155 -16.41 6.97 -13.16
N ASN A 156 -15.85 7.59 -14.18
CA ASN A 156 -14.93 6.94 -15.12
C ASN A 156 -13.48 7.01 -14.71
N SER A 157 -13.16 7.82 -13.69
CA SER A 157 -11.81 7.97 -13.16
C SER A 157 -11.77 7.58 -11.70
N GLY A 158 -10.68 6.94 -11.31
CA GLY A 158 -10.35 6.65 -9.93
C GLY A 158 -8.85 6.59 -9.80
N LYS A 159 -8.32 7.12 -8.71
CA LYS A 159 -6.91 6.99 -8.37
C LYS A 159 -6.76 5.86 -7.36
N PHE A 160 -5.71 5.08 -7.53
CA PHE A 160 -5.28 4.11 -6.55
C PHE A 160 -4.00 4.65 -5.89
N TRP A 161 -3.96 4.56 -4.59
CA TRP A 161 -2.75 4.78 -3.82
C TRP A 161 -2.69 3.80 -2.66
N GLY A 162 -1.49 3.57 -2.18
CA GLY A 162 -1.26 2.74 -1.01
C GLY A 162 -0.29 3.41 -0.06
N TYR A 163 -0.39 3.04 1.20
CA TYR A 163 0.53 3.48 2.22
C TYR A 163 1.12 2.28 2.95
N LYS A 164 2.42 2.36 3.23
CA LYS A 164 3.16 1.36 3.95
C LYS A 164 3.77 1.99 5.20
N TYR A 165 3.37 1.46 6.33
CA TYR A 165 3.83 1.89 7.64
C TYR A 165 4.81 0.89 8.22
N ASP A 166 5.76 1.38 9.00
CA ASP A 166 6.63 0.57 9.84
C ASP A 166 6.38 0.95 11.30
N THR A 167 6.15 -0.03 12.15
CA THR A 167 5.82 0.18 13.57
C THR A 167 6.95 0.86 14.35
N ASN A 168 8.20 0.65 13.93
CA ASN A 168 9.37 1.25 14.58
C ASN A 168 9.57 2.72 14.20
N LEU A 169 8.99 3.17 13.11
CA LEU A 169 9.17 4.52 12.62
C LEU A 169 8.20 5.52 13.25
N GLY A 170 7.11 5.04 13.84
CA GLY A 170 6.09 5.86 14.49
C GLY A 170 5.43 6.86 13.53
N GLY A 171 4.46 7.58 14.02
CA GLY A 171 3.74 8.57 13.24
C GLY A 171 2.57 7.97 12.47
N GLY A 172 1.65 8.80 12.10
CA GLY A 172 0.46 8.49 11.32
C GLY A 172 0.12 9.65 10.40
N ILE A 173 -0.92 9.49 9.62
CA ILE A 173 -1.47 10.59 8.83
C ILE A 173 -2.29 11.45 9.78
N GLY A 174 -2.03 12.77 9.82
CA GLY A 174 -2.87 13.72 10.54
C GLY A 174 -4.28 13.81 9.96
N ILE A 175 -5.19 14.42 10.70
CA ILE A 175 -6.56 14.64 10.24
C ILE A 175 -6.53 15.48 8.96
N HIS A 176 -7.15 14.96 7.91
CA HIS A 176 -7.25 15.61 6.60
C HIS A 176 -8.49 15.12 5.87
N ALA A 177 -8.83 15.76 4.79
CA ALA A 177 -9.81 15.28 3.83
C ALA A 177 -9.12 15.07 2.46
N ASP A 178 -9.40 13.95 1.84
CA ASP A 178 -8.97 13.73 0.46
C ASP A 178 -9.85 14.49 -0.51
N PHE A 179 -9.26 15.00 -1.57
CA PHE A 179 -10.01 15.62 -2.65
C PHE A 179 -10.64 14.53 -3.54
N ALA A 180 -11.69 13.91 -3.01
CA ALA A 180 -12.43 12.86 -3.69
C ALA A 180 -13.92 12.94 -3.36
N TYR A 181 -14.76 12.56 -4.31
CA TYR A 181 -16.19 12.45 -4.11
C TYR A 181 -16.54 11.22 -3.24
N LEU A 182 -15.79 10.15 -3.39
CA LEU A 182 -15.96 8.89 -2.67
C LEU A 182 -14.60 8.24 -2.46
N ASN A 183 -14.32 7.87 -1.22
CA ASN A 183 -13.11 7.15 -0.81
C ASN A 183 -13.45 5.74 -0.34
N LEU A 184 -12.60 4.79 -0.73
CA LEU A 184 -12.58 3.44 -0.18
C LEU A 184 -11.20 3.15 0.39
N ASN A 185 -11.16 2.77 1.66
CA ASN A 185 -9.93 2.36 2.33
C ASN A 185 -9.96 0.85 2.56
N PHE A 186 -8.93 0.15 2.12
CA PHE A 186 -8.76 -1.28 2.31
C PHE A 186 -7.59 -1.56 3.24
N TRP A 187 -7.84 -2.26 4.34
CA TRP A 187 -6.80 -2.81 5.20
C TRP A 187 -6.47 -4.21 4.72
N ILE A 188 -5.34 -4.35 4.03
CA ILE A 188 -4.92 -5.62 3.43
C ILE A 188 -3.87 -6.36 4.27
N THR A 189 -3.42 -5.76 5.36
CA THR A 189 -2.50 -6.40 6.31
C THR A 189 -3.31 -7.26 7.27
N PRO A 190 -3.00 -8.57 7.42
CA PRO A 190 -3.69 -9.43 8.39
C PRO A 190 -3.53 -8.95 9.82
N ASP A 191 -4.54 -9.20 10.64
CA ASP A 191 -4.62 -8.77 12.03
C ASP A 191 -3.48 -9.30 12.91
N GLU A 192 -2.92 -10.46 12.56
CA GLU A 192 -1.76 -11.06 13.25
C GLU A 192 -0.51 -10.16 13.24
N TYR A 193 -0.43 -9.21 12.31
CA TYR A 193 0.66 -8.24 12.23
C TYR A 193 0.37 -6.93 12.98
N ASN A 194 -0.81 -6.80 13.57
CA ASN A 194 -1.11 -5.67 14.45
C ASN A 194 -0.59 -5.96 15.87
N ASN A 195 0.55 -5.39 16.18
CA ASN A 195 1.23 -5.58 17.47
C ASN A 195 0.57 -4.83 18.63
N ASP A 196 -0.30 -3.87 18.37
CA ASP A 196 -1.02 -3.10 19.38
C ASP A 196 -2.47 -2.88 18.94
N LYS A 197 -3.39 -3.63 19.52
CA LYS A 197 -4.83 -3.57 19.21
C LYS A 197 -5.48 -2.21 19.50
N ASN A 198 -4.82 -1.36 20.29
CA ASN A 198 -5.31 -0.02 20.63
C ASN A 198 -4.82 1.05 19.64
N LYS A 199 -3.96 0.66 18.69
CA LYS A 199 -3.37 1.54 17.68
C LYS A 199 -3.56 0.97 16.29
N GLY A 200 -3.37 1.81 15.28
CA GLY A 200 -3.48 1.40 13.89
C GLY A 200 -4.93 1.30 13.45
N GLY A 201 -5.53 2.34 13.05
CA GLY A 201 -6.90 2.42 12.52
C GLY A 201 -7.18 3.81 12.02
N LEU A 202 -8.30 3.96 11.33
CA LEU A 202 -8.78 5.25 10.89
C LEU A 202 -9.70 5.82 11.98
N LYS A 203 -9.45 7.07 12.37
CA LYS A 203 -10.39 7.86 13.18
C LYS A 203 -11.14 8.79 12.24
N VAL A 204 -12.45 8.71 12.26
CA VAL A 204 -13.37 9.54 11.49
C VAL A 204 -14.26 10.34 12.41
#